data_a7fc70dd9194ad0be0a0b45cf6d4b77e
#
_entry.id   a7fc70dd9194ad0be0a0b45cf6d4b77e
#
_cell.length_a   1.000
_cell.length_b   1.000
_cell.length_c   1.000
_cell.angle_alpha   90.00
_cell.angle_beta   90.00
_cell.angle_gamma   90.00
#
_symmetry.space_group_name_H-M   'P 1'
#
loop_
_entity.id
_entity.type
_entity.pdbx_description
1 polymer ?
#
loop_
_entity_poly.entity_id
_entity_poly.type
_entity_poly.pdbx_seq_one_letter_code
_entity_poly.pdbx_strand_id
1 'polypeptide(L)'
;MVEIASKPRHVSSYLRDFLFDDNKMTQKVSTLSGGEQNRLMLAFIFAQPHNFLVLDEPTNDLDMETIDLLQEVISEYDGTVLIVSHDRDFLDRTVTGLLAFEDNGRIIAHAGGYTDYLDRRRRQLDNQEKIQNDKKGSQKKRAKNKTADRPKDRLSYKQTYLL
;
A
#
# COMPACT_ATOMS: atom_id res chain seq x y z
N MET A 1 -18.95 -29.98 14.56
CA MET A 1 -19.51 -28.83 13.84
C MET A 1 -18.69 -27.61 14.22
N VAL A 2 -18.40 -26.74 13.26
CA VAL A 2 -17.74 -25.45 13.47
C VAL A 2 -18.80 -24.38 13.23
N GLU A 3 -18.82 -23.34 14.04
CA GLU A 3 -19.70 -22.20 13.84
C GLU A 3 -18.95 -21.13 13.05
N ILE A 4 -19.39 -20.84 11.83
CA ILE A 4 -18.74 -19.86 10.94
C ILE A 4 -19.79 -18.84 10.57
N ALA A 5 -19.50 -17.54 10.80
CA ALA A 5 -20.46 -16.46 10.58
C ALA A 5 -21.83 -16.77 11.21
N SER A 6 -21.83 -17.28 12.44
CA SER A 6 -23.05 -17.69 13.20
C SER A 6 -23.89 -18.80 12.57
N LYS A 7 -23.33 -19.58 11.64
CA LYS A 7 -23.98 -20.74 11.03
C LYS A 7 -23.22 -22.02 11.36
N PRO A 8 -23.89 -23.07 11.89
CA PRO A 8 -23.25 -24.33 12.14
C PRO A 8 -22.89 -25.01 10.80
N ARG A 9 -21.64 -25.34 10.61
CA ARG A 9 -21.12 -26.03 9.43
C ARG A 9 -20.38 -27.31 9.82
N HIS A 10 -20.46 -28.35 8.98
CA HIS A 10 -19.69 -29.55 9.23
C HIS A 10 -18.20 -29.30 8.98
N VAL A 11 -17.33 -29.75 9.90
CA VAL A 11 -15.87 -29.52 9.83
C VAL A 11 -15.27 -29.95 8.49
N SER A 12 -15.66 -31.14 7.99
CA SER A 12 -15.17 -31.63 6.70
C SER A 12 -15.56 -30.73 5.53
N SER A 13 -16.78 -30.18 5.54
CA SER A 13 -17.22 -29.23 4.50
C SER A 13 -16.42 -27.92 4.55
N TYR A 14 -16.12 -27.45 5.74
CA TYR A 14 -15.30 -26.25 5.94
C TYR A 14 -13.85 -26.47 5.51
N LEU A 15 -13.24 -27.60 5.89
CA LEU A 15 -11.85 -27.89 5.53
C LEU A 15 -11.65 -28.13 4.03
N ARG A 16 -12.69 -28.54 3.29
CA ARG A 16 -12.60 -28.62 1.82
C ARG A 16 -12.40 -27.25 1.18
N ASP A 17 -12.97 -26.20 1.73
CA ASP A 17 -12.74 -24.82 1.26
C ASP A 17 -11.26 -24.41 1.45
N PHE A 18 -10.56 -25.06 2.39
CA PHE A 18 -9.12 -24.89 2.61
C PHE A 18 -8.28 -25.99 1.93
N LEU A 19 -8.81 -26.59 0.86
CA LEU A 19 -8.10 -27.54 0.00
C LEU A 19 -7.68 -28.85 0.72
N PHE A 20 -8.47 -29.28 1.71
CA PHE A 20 -8.23 -30.56 2.37
C PHE A 20 -9.07 -31.66 1.73
N ASP A 21 -8.39 -32.75 1.31
CA ASP A 21 -9.01 -33.97 0.88
C ASP A 21 -9.57 -34.76 2.07
N ASP A 22 -10.58 -35.58 1.82
CA ASP A 22 -11.24 -36.37 2.86
C ASP A 22 -10.28 -37.30 3.61
N ASN A 23 -9.26 -37.85 2.94
CA ASN A 23 -8.22 -38.70 3.52
C ASN A 23 -7.29 -37.94 4.49
N LYS A 24 -7.16 -36.64 4.35
CA LYS A 24 -6.32 -35.81 5.20
C LYS A 24 -7.01 -35.36 6.49
N MET A 25 -8.34 -35.31 6.46
CA MET A 25 -9.14 -34.78 7.60
C MET A 25 -9.08 -35.69 8.85
N THR A 26 -8.67 -36.94 8.72
CA THR A 26 -8.52 -37.87 9.84
C THR A 26 -7.08 -38.10 10.26
N GLN A 27 -6.13 -37.45 9.58
CA GLN A 27 -4.71 -37.61 9.88
C GLN A 27 -4.31 -36.74 11.09
N LYS A 28 -3.19 -37.13 11.73
CA LYS A 28 -2.59 -36.29 12.79
C LYS A 28 -1.96 -35.05 12.19
N VAL A 29 -2.11 -33.91 12.83
CA VAL A 29 -1.51 -32.63 12.39
C VAL A 29 0.00 -32.75 12.17
N SER A 30 0.69 -33.53 12.99
CA SER A 30 2.12 -33.77 12.87
C SER A 30 2.57 -34.51 11.61
N THR A 31 1.63 -35.10 10.86
CA THR A 31 1.92 -35.83 9.61
C THR A 31 1.59 -35.00 8.37
N LEU A 32 1.04 -33.79 8.55
CA LEU A 32 0.74 -32.86 7.48
C LEU A 32 2.04 -32.18 6.97
N SER A 33 2.09 -31.89 5.68
CA SER A 33 3.15 -31.07 5.10
C SER A 33 3.10 -29.62 5.64
N GLY A 34 4.17 -28.86 5.48
CA GLY A 34 4.20 -27.44 5.91
C GLY A 34 3.07 -26.62 5.30
N GLY A 35 2.80 -26.75 4.00
CA GLY A 35 1.69 -26.05 3.34
C GLY A 35 0.32 -26.48 3.88
N GLU A 36 0.11 -27.78 4.15
CA GLU A 36 -1.13 -28.26 4.78
C GLU A 36 -1.29 -27.73 6.21
N GLN A 37 -0.19 -27.62 6.97
CA GLN A 37 -0.23 -27.03 8.31
C GLN A 37 -0.59 -25.54 8.25
N ASN A 38 -0.05 -24.80 7.30
CA ASN A 38 -0.38 -23.40 7.07
C ASN A 38 -1.87 -23.23 6.70
N ARG A 39 -2.39 -24.02 5.76
CA ARG A 39 -3.82 -24.00 5.41
C ARG A 39 -4.72 -24.35 6.61
N LEU A 40 -4.30 -25.32 7.43
CA LEU A 40 -5.05 -25.67 8.64
C LEU A 40 -5.04 -24.53 9.67
N MET A 41 -3.91 -23.83 9.80
CA MET A 41 -3.79 -22.65 10.68
C MET A 41 -4.72 -21.54 10.19
N LEU A 42 -4.74 -21.24 8.89
CA LEU A 42 -5.66 -20.27 8.29
C LEU A 42 -7.12 -20.68 8.55
N ALA A 43 -7.48 -21.94 8.27
CA ALA A 43 -8.81 -22.45 8.57
C ALA A 43 -9.20 -22.27 10.04
N PHE A 44 -8.27 -22.50 10.95
CA PHE A 44 -8.51 -22.31 12.39
C PHE A 44 -8.72 -20.83 12.76
N ILE A 45 -7.91 -19.92 12.22
CA ILE A 45 -8.02 -18.47 12.49
C ILE A 45 -9.36 -17.95 11.98
N PHE A 46 -9.71 -18.25 10.73
CA PHE A 46 -10.94 -17.74 10.11
C PHE A 46 -12.22 -18.42 10.62
N ALA A 47 -12.11 -19.57 11.28
CA ALA A 47 -13.25 -20.18 11.97
C ALA A 47 -13.63 -19.48 13.28
N GLN A 48 -12.73 -18.67 13.85
CA GLN A 48 -13.00 -17.99 15.12
C GLN A 48 -13.87 -16.74 14.90
N PRO A 49 -14.78 -16.44 15.83
CA PRO A 49 -15.64 -15.25 15.71
C PRO A 49 -14.85 -13.97 16.06
N HIS A 50 -14.14 -13.42 15.10
CA HIS A 50 -13.43 -12.16 15.23
C HIS A 50 -14.07 -11.11 14.31
N ASN A 51 -14.05 -9.84 14.72
CA ASN A 51 -14.44 -8.70 13.90
C ASN A 51 -13.24 -7.86 13.45
N PHE A 52 -12.05 -8.19 13.95
CA PHE A 52 -10.79 -7.55 13.58
C PHE A 52 -9.66 -8.59 13.54
N LEU A 53 -8.92 -8.64 12.44
CA LEU A 53 -7.84 -9.58 12.20
C LEU A 53 -6.58 -8.82 11.78
N VAL A 54 -5.43 -9.23 12.33
CA VAL A 54 -4.12 -8.71 11.92
C VAL A 54 -3.32 -9.85 11.31
N LEU A 55 -2.87 -9.65 10.07
CA LEU A 55 -2.02 -10.59 9.35
C LEU A 55 -0.68 -9.91 9.08
N ASP A 56 0.39 -10.48 9.60
CA ASP A 56 1.76 -9.99 9.42
C ASP A 56 2.52 -10.94 8.48
N GLU A 57 2.89 -10.43 7.30
CA GLU A 57 3.54 -11.17 6.21
C GLU A 57 2.84 -12.52 5.89
N PRO A 58 1.53 -12.52 5.66
CA PRO A 58 0.76 -13.77 5.56
C PRO A 58 1.07 -14.60 4.32
N THR A 59 1.78 -14.05 3.33
CA THR A 59 2.17 -14.74 2.09
C THR A 59 3.50 -15.48 2.22
N ASN A 60 4.26 -15.26 3.30
CA ASN A 60 5.52 -15.93 3.50
C ASN A 60 5.32 -17.46 3.63
N ASP A 61 6.18 -18.20 2.95
CA ASP A 61 6.19 -19.67 2.94
C ASP A 61 4.88 -20.34 2.42
N LEU A 62 4.02 -19.58 1.72
CA LEU A 62 2.83 -20.11 1.07
C LEU A 62 3.10 -20.39 -0.42
N ASP A 63 2.52 -21.47 -0.91
CA ASP A 63 2.42 -21.73 -2.35
C ASP A 63 1.33 -20.86 -2.99
N MET A 64 1.35 -20.76 -4.32
CA MET A 64 0.41 -19.92 -5.07
C MET A 64 -1.05 -20.31 -4.80
N GLU A 65 -1.34 -21.59 -4.69
CA GLU A 65 -2.69 -22.09 -4.44
C GLU A 65 -3.20 -21.65 -3.05
N THR A 66 -2.33 -21.65 -2.05
CA THR A 66 -2.65 -21.17 -0.70
C THR A 66 -2.78 -19.64 -0.66
N ILE A 67 -2.01 -18.89 -1.47
CA ILE A 67 -2.15 -17.43 -1.59
C ILE A 67 -3.50 -17.07 -2.21
N ASP A 68 -3.90 -17.74 -3.28
CA ASP A 68 -5.20 -17.53 -3.92
C ASP A 68 -6.35 -17.83 -2.95
N LEU A 69 -6.26 -18.94 -2.23
CA LEU A 69 -7.20 -19.28 -1.16
C LEU A 69 -7.26 -18.18 -0.07
N LEU A 70 -6.12 -17.67 0.38
CA LEU A 70 -6.06 -16.62 1.39
C LEU A 70 -6.77 -15.34 0.91
N GLN A 71 -6.59 -14.96 -0.37
CA GLN A 71 -7.28 -13.82 -0.97
C GLN A 71 -8.80 -14.01 -0.97
N GLU A 72 -9.26 -15.21 -1.35
CA GLU A 72 -10.68 -15.55 -1.36
C GLU A 72 -11.29 -15.45 0.05
N VAL A 73 -10.65 -16.08 1.04
CA VAL A 73 -11.12 -16.08 2.44
C VAL A 73 -11.14 -14.65 3.02
N ILE A 74 -10.14 -13.82 2.72
CA ILE A 74 -10.13 -12.41 3.15
C ILE A 74 -11.27 -11.63 2.49
N SER A 75 -11.55 -11.87 1.21
CA SER A 75 -12.61 -11.17 0.48
C SER A 75 -14.01 -11.46 1.03
N GLU A 76 -14.20 -12.65 1.60
CA GLU A 76 -15.45 -13.09 2.21
C GLU A 76 -15.55 -12.78 3.71
N TYR A 77 -14.46 -12.26 4.31
CA TYR A 77 -14.41 -12.02 5.74
C TYR A 77 -15.27 -10.81 6.13
N ASP A 78 -16.27 -11.06 7.01
CA ASP A 78 -17.16 -10.02 7.52
C ASP A 78 -16.56 -9.29 8.72
N GLY A 79 -15.51 -8.54 8.48
CA GLY A 79 -14.78 -7.80 9.52
C GLY A 79 -13.71 -6.90 8.94
N THR A 80 -12.90 -6.32 9.82
CA THR A 80 -11.75 -5.51 9.41
C THR A 80 -10.48 -6.36 9.42
N VAL A 81 -9.75 -6.37 8.30
CA VAL A 81 -8.45 -7.04 8.19
C VAL A 81 -7.36 -5.98 8.02
N LEU A 82 -6.37 -6.01 8.90
CA LEU A 82 -5.13 -5.24 8.77
C LEU A 82 -4.02 -6.17 8.29
N ILE A 83 -3.43 -5.85 7.15
CA ILE A 83 -2.39 -6.66 6.52
C ILE A 83 -1.09 -5.87 6.50
N VAL A 84 -0.02 -6.48 6.99
CA VAL A 84 1.35 -6.02 6.78
C VAL A 84 1.99 -6.99 5.79
N SER A 85 2.43 -6.49 4.63
CA SER A 85 3.07 -7.34 3.62
C SER A 85 4.03 -6.54 2.73
N HIS A 86 5.05 -7.22 2.22
CA HIS A 86 5.94 -6.74 1.17
C HIS A 86 5.51 -7.21 -0.23
N ASP A 87 4.55 -8.12 -0.31
CA ASP A 87 3.99 -8.62 -1.56
C ASP A 87 2.98 -7.60 -2.13
N ARG A 88 3.43 -6.89 -3.16
CA ARG A 88 2.67 -5.81 -3.79
C ARG A 88 1.48 -6.33 -4.58
N ASP A 89 1.67 -7.46 -5.27
CA ASP A 89 0.61 -8.07 -6.08
C ASP A 89 -0.51 -8.61 -5.17
N PHE A 90 -0.15 -9.18 -4.04
CA PHE A 90 -1.09 -9.62 -3.01
C PHE A 90 -1.87 -8.43 -2.44
N LEU A 91 -1.19 -7.32 -2.09
CA LEU A 91 -1.85 -6.11 -1.59
C LEU A 91 -2.80 -5.51 -2.64
N ASP A 92 -2.38 -5.42 -3.92
CA ASP A 92 -3.22 -4.86 -4.97
C ASP A 92 -4.50 -5.65 -5.23
N ARG A 93 -4.47 -6.96 -5.00
CA ARG A 93 -5.64 -7.84 -5.19
C ARG A 93 -6.55 -7.94 -3.96
N THR A 94 -6.02 -7.62 -2.77
CA THR A 94 -6.69 -7.96 -1.51
C THR A 94 -7.22 -6.74 -0.76
N VAL A 95 -6.45 -5.62 -0.75
CA VAL A 95 -6.79 -4.50 0.12
C VAL A 95 -7.66 -3.45 -0.59
N THR A 96 -8.57 -2.86 0.16
CA THR A 96 -9.40 -1.73 -0.30
C THR A 96 -8.79 -0.38 0.05
N GLY A 97 -7.78 -0.35 0.90
CA GLY A 97 -7.05 0.84 1.30
C GLY A 97 -5.67 0.52 1.85
N LEU A 98 -4.76 1.47 1.75
CA LEU A 98 -3.37 1.36 2.17
C LEU A 98 -3.04 2.42 3.22
N LEU A 99 -2.31 2.02 4.25
CA LEU A 99 -1.67 2.92 5.20
C LEU A 99 -0.18 3.05 4.86
N ALA A 100 0.22 4.19 4.31
CA ALA A 100 1.60 4.45 3.95
C ALA A 100 2.33 5.20 5.07
N PHE A 101 3.47 4.67 5.50
CA PHE A 101 4.38 5.33 6.44
C PHE A 101 5.37 6.18 5.65
N GLU A 102 5.34 7.49 5.86
CA GLU A 102 6.25 8.42 5.19
C GLU A 102 7.46 8.77 6.06
N ASP A 103 8.55 9.24 5.42
CA ASP A 103 9.86 9.52 6.04
C ASP A 103 9.81 10.48 7.24
N ASN A 104 8.77 11.28 7.36
CA ASN A 104 8.56 12.24 8.46
C ASN A 104 7.71 11.68 9.62
N GLY A 105 7.49 10.37 9.67
CA GLY A 105 6.67 9.69 10.68
C GLY A 105 5.16 9.91 10.49
N ARG A 106 4.72 10.42 9.35
CA ARG A 106 3.29 10.56 9.03
C ARG A 106 2.76 9.25 8.47
N ILE A 107 1.56 8.90 8.91
CA ILE A 107 0.78 7.80 8.35
C ILE A 107 -0.31 8.42 7.49
N ILE A 108 -0.33 8.07 6.21
CA ILE A 108 -1.31 8.59 5.26
C ILE A 108 -2.15 7.42 4.76
N ALA A 109 -3.47 7.57 4.87
CA ALA A 109 -4.42 6.62 4.33
C ALA A 109 -4.72 6.92 2.86
N HIS A 110 -4.62 5.88 2.03
CA HIS A 110 -4.96 5.93 0.61
C HIS A 110 -6.06 4.91 0.33
N ALA A 111 -7.04 5.29 -0.49
CA ALA A 111 -8.01 4.34 -1.03
C ALA A 111 -7.38 3.62 -2.24
N GLY A 112 -7.58 2.30 -2.33
CA GLY A 112 -7.00 1.45 -3.36
C GLY A 112 -5.75 0.71 -2.89
N GLY A 113 -5.14 -0.05 -3.80
CA GLY A 113 -3.97 -0.87 -3.57
C GLY A 113 -2.63 -0.11 -3.66
N TYR A 114 -1.56 -0.88 -3.74
CA TYR A 114 -0.20 -0.36 -3.81
C TYR A 114 0.08 0.40 -5.11
N THR A 115 -0.43 -0.08 -6.23
CA THR A 115 -0.29 0.57 -7.54
C THR A 115 -0.99 1.92 -7.57
N ASP A 116 -2.20 2.03 -7.02
CA ASP A 116 -2.92 3.30 -6.89
C ASP A 116 -2.15 4.33 -6.05
N TYR A 117 -1.53 3.88 -4.97
CA TYR A 117 -0.68 4.71 -4.13
C TYR A 117 0.52 5.25 -4.90
N LEU A 118 1.24 4.40 -5.64
CA LEU A 118 2.41 4.79 -6.43
C LEU A 118 2.05 5.83 -7.50
N ASP A 119 0.94 5.63 -8.21
CA ASP A 119 0.48 6.54 -9.25
C ASP A 119 0.12 7.92 -8.68
N ARG A 120 -0.55 7.96 -7.54
CA ARG A 120 -0.87 9.21 -6.84
C ARG A 120 0.41 9.92 -6.38
N ARG A 121 1.36 9.18 -5.79
CA ARG A 121 2.63 9.73 -5.34
C ARG A 121 3.44 10.31 -6.51
N ARG A 122 3.49 9.62 -7.65
CA ARG A 122 4.15 10.12 -8.87
C ARG A 122 3.54 11.41 -9.35
N ARG A 123 2.20 11.46 -9.46
CA ARG A 123 1.49 12.69 -9.86
C ARG A 123 1.72 13.86 -8.90
N GLN A 124 1.84 13.61 -7.61
CA GLN A 124 2.16 14.65 -6.63
C GLN A 124 3.57 15.20 -6.80
N LEU A 125 4.56 14.34 -7.04
CA LEU A 125 5.95 14.74 -7.31
C LEU A 125 6.05 15.58 -8.59
N ASP A 126 5.44 15.12 -9.68
CA ASP A 126 5.41 15.84 -10.97
C ASP A 126 4.78 17.25 -10.82
N ASN A 127 3.72 17.36 -10.04
CA ASN A 127 3.08 18.64 -9.77
C ASN A 127 3.96 19.55 -8.90
N GLN A 128 4.67 19.01 -7.92
CA GLN A 128 5.60 19.81 -7.10
C GLN A 128 6.78 20.32 -7.93
N GLU A 129 7.33 19.51 -8.83
CA GLU A 129 8.39 19.92 -9.73
C GLU A 129 7.94 21.02 -10.70
N LYS A 130 6.74 20.91 -11.27
CA LYS A 130 6.16 21.96 -12.12
C LYS A 130 6.01 23.28 -11.38
N ILE A 131 5.47 23.25 -10.16
CA ILE A 131 5.30 24.45 -9.34
C ILE A 131 6.65 25.08 -8.98
N GLN A 132 7.67 24.28 -8.69
CA GLN A 132 9.00 24.80 -8.40
C GLN A 132 9.67 25.43 -9.64
N ASN A 133 9.51 24.80 -10.81
CA ASN A 133 10.04 25.32 -12.06
C ASN A 133 9.35 26.62 -12.48
N ASP A 134 8.04 26.73 -12.32
CA ASP A 134 7.28 27.97 -12.58
C ASP A 134 7.70 29.12 -11.63
N LYS A 135 7.91 28.81 -10.35
CA LYS A 135 8.43 29.81 -9.38
C LYS A 135 9.84 30.29 -9.75
N LYS A 136 10.73 29.37 -10.15
CA LYS A 136 12.11 29.72 -10.62
C LYS A 136 12.06 30.52 -11.92
N GLY A 137 11.18 30.19 -12.85
CA GLY A 137 10.96 30.93 -14.10
C GLY A 137 10.43 32.35 -13.87
N SER A 138 9.48 32.49 -12.95
CA SER A 138 8.90 33.79 -12.58
C SER A 138 9.92 34.69 -11.85
N GLN A 139 10.77 34.15 -11.01
CA GLN A 139 11.84 34.89 -10.34
C GLN A 139 12.91 35.32 -11.34
N LYS A 140 13.31 34.49 -12.30
CA LYS A 140 14.25 34.88 -13.37
C LYS A 140 13.69 35.99 -14.28
N LYS A 141 12.38 35.98 -14.61
CA LYS A 141 11.73 37.04 -15.38
C LYS A 141 11.66 38.34 -14.59
N ARG A 142 11.35 38.31 -13.27
CA ARG A 142 11.36 39.50 -12.41
C ARG A 142 12.75 40.09 -12.20
N ALA A 143 13.78 39.26 -12.11
CA ALA A 143 15.17 39.73 -12.03
C ALA A 143 15.63 40.38 -13.35
N LYS A 144 15.26 39.82 -14.52
CA LYS A 144 15.56 40.40 -15.83
C LYS A 144 14.85 41.75 -16.05
N ASN A 145 13.60 41.87 -15.63
CA ASN A 145 12.88 43.17 -15.75
C ASN A 145 13.41 44.22 -14.80
N LYS A 146 13.93 43.87 -13.62
CA LYS A 146 14.58 44.85 -12.71
C LYS A 146 15.91 45.37 -13.24
N THR A 147 16.61 44.59 -14.07
CA THR A 147 17.88 45.03 -14.72
C THR A 147 17.63 45.83 -16.00
N ALA A 148 16.45 45.66 -16.65
CA ALA A 148 16.09 46.43 -17.84
C ALA A 148 15.57 47.83 -17.54
N ASP A 149 15.12 48.10 -16.31
CA ASP A 149 14.57 49.39 -15.89
C ASP A 149 15.58 50.29 -15.09
N ARG A 150 16.86 50.08 -15.35
CA ARG A 150 17.87 51.09 -14.94
C ARG A 150 17.96 52.15 -16.03
N PRO A 151 17.58 53.41 -15.75
CA PRO A 151 17.69 54.47 -16.72
C PRO A 151 19.18 54.64 -17.09
N LYS A 152 19.44 54.51 -18.38
CA LYS A 152 20.73 54.89 -18.99
C LYS A 152 20.81 56.40 -19.03
N ASP A 153 20.90 57.05 -17.89
CA ASP A 153 21.20 58.43 -17.86
C ASP A 153 22.03 58.79 -16.62
N ARG A 154 23.33 58.80 -16.85
CA ARG A 154 24.24 59.72 -16.19
C ARG A 154 25.43 59.91 -17.08
N LEU A 155 25.29 60.94 -17.92
CA LEU A 155 26.40 61.64 -18.52
C LEU A 155 27.41 62.00 -17.45
N SER A 156 28.63 61.50 -17.59
CA SER A 156 29.77 61.87 -16.79
C SER A 156 30.12 63.33 -17.09
N TYR A 157 29.89 64.22 -16.17
CA TYR A 157 30.32 65.58 -16.23
C TYR A 157 31.81 65.67 -15.88
N LYS A 158 32.65 65.65 -16.92
CA LYS A 158 34.06 66.02 -16.79
C LYS A 158 34.11 67.52 -16.71
N GLN A 159 34.25 68.07 -15.54
CA GLN A 159 34.68 69.47 -15.38
C GLN A 159 36.18 69.50 -15.73
N THR A 160 36.44 70.18 -16.83
CA THR A 160 37.76 70.74 -17.17
C THR A 160 37.89 72.10 -16.43
N TYR A 161 38.79 72.17 -15.50
CA TYR A 161 39.35 73.45 -15.07
C TYR A 161 40.70 73.59 -15.63
N LEU A 162 40.81 74.58 -16.52
CA LEU A 162 42.05 75.33 -16.87
C LEU A 162 42.04 76.63 -16.10
N LEU A 163 42.99 76.84 -15.31
CA LEU A 163 43.88 78.00 -15.10
C LEU A 163 44.56 77.90 -13.75
#